data_f790443544b6d73dd7f110c655cf9fc8
#
_entry.id   f790443544b6d73dd7f110c655cf9fc8
#
_cell.length_a   1.000
_cell.length_b   1.000
_cell.length_c   1.000
_cell.angle_alpha   90.00
_cell.angle_beta   90.00
_cell.angle_gamma   90.00
#
_symmetry.space_group_name_H-M   'P 1'
#
loop_
_entity.id
_entity.type
_entity.pdbx_description
1 polymer ?
#
loop_
_entity_poly.entity_id
_entity_poly.type
_entity_poly.pdbx_seq_one_letter_code
_entity_poly.pdbx_strand_id
1 'polypeptide(L)'
;MKIQSVTHNNRKKAFQVKAAKKLFQLPYSKVDPQPGAADPIARVFVDKELGDEGFTYVLESGKEGTVHGEQVLEYNQDPRYLRDALLYKLTIEAQKRVDASALSKREIIRRLRTSATQFYRLLDQTNSRKSVD
;
A
#
# COMPACT_ATOMS: atom_id res chain seq x y z
N MET A 1 -5.03 -1.90 5.09
CA MET A 1 -4.65 -1.64 6.49
C MET A 1 -5.76 -0.85 7.17
N LYS A 2 -6.27 -1.38 8.26
CA LYS A 2 -7.29 -0.66 9.05
C LYS A 2 -6.61 0.28 10.02
N ILE A 3 -6.95 1.56 9.95
CA ILE A 3 -6.42 2.58 10.85
C ILE A 3 -7.28 2.64 12.10
N GLN A 4 -6.66 2.52 13.26
CA GLN A 4 -7.35 2.59 14.55
C GLN A 4 -7.52 4.04 15.00
N SER A 5 -6.50 4.85 14.84
CA SER A 5 -6.53 6.27 15.21
C SER A 5 -5.50 7.05 14.42
N VAL A 6 -5.74 8.35 14.29
CA VAL A 6 -4.82 9.29 13.66
C VAL A 6 -4.80 10.58 14.46
N THR A 7 -3.61 11.12 14.69
CA THR A 7 -3.40 12.42 15.33
C THR A 7 -2.38 13.21 14.53
N HIS A 8 -2.28 14.49 14.81
CA HIS A 8 -1.27 15.32 14.19
C HIS A 8 -0.33 15.91 15.26
N ASN A 9 0.93 16.07 14.89
CA ASN A 9 1.94 16.65 15.77
C ASN A 9 2.64 17.80 15.04
N ASN A 10 2.31 19.02 15.43
CA ASN A 10 2.84 20.22 14.76
C ASN A 10 4.33 20.46 15.04
N ARG A 11 4.85 19.95 16.14
CA ARG A 11 6.30 20.06 16.44
C ARG A 11 7.12 19.21 15.47
N LYS A 12 6.66 17.99 15.24
CA LYS A 12 7.30 17.04 14.31
C LYS A 12 6.88 17.28 12.87
N LYS A 13 5.86 18.10 12.63
CA LYS A 13 5.24 18.32 11.32
C LYS A 13 4.88 17.01 10.64
N ALA A 14 4.21 16.14 11.39
CA ALA A 14 3.85 14.82 10.93
C ALA A 14 2.53 14.36 11.52
N PHE A 15 1.83 13.52 10.76
CA PHE A 15 0.71 12.75 11.27
C PHE A 15 1.23 11.51 11.99
N GLN A 16 0.53 11.10 13.03
CA GLN A 16 0.79 9.84 13.74
C GLN A 16 -0.40 8.92 13.52
N VAL A 17 -0.15 7.79 12.91
CA VAL A 17 -1.19 6.83 12.50
C VAL A 17 -0.99 5.54 13.26
N LYS A 18 -1.99 5.12 14.01
CA LYS A 18 -1.95 3.85 14.74
C LYS A 18 -2.75 2.79 13.97
N ALA A 19 -2.09 1.70 13.62
CA ALA A 19 -2.68 0.59 12.90
C ALA A 19 -1.90 -0.70 13.21
N ALA A 20 -2.60 -1.83 13.28
CA ALA A 20 -1.98 -3.16 13.49
C ALA A 20 -1.01 -3.18 14.69
N LYS A 21 -1.36 -2.50 15.78
CA LYS A 21 -0.55 -2.37 17.00
C LYS A 21 0.80 -1.67 16.80
N LYS A 22 0.95 -0.95 15.69
CA LYS A 22 2.14 -0.16 15.38
C LYS A 22 1.77 1.31 15.25
N LEU A 23 2.75 2.18 15.50
CA LEU A 23 2.62 3.61 15.31
C LEU A 23 3.46 4.01 14.12
N PHE A 24 2.78 4.56 13.09
CA PHE A 24 3.44 5.06 11.89
C PHE A 24 3.43 6.58 11.89
N GLN A 25 4.40 7.18 11.21
CA GLN A 25 4.46 8.62 11.01
C GLN A 25 4.41 8.94 9.51
N LEU A 26 3.75 10.04 9.16
CA LEU A 26 3.73 10.56 7.80
C LEU A 26 3.95 12.07 7.86
N PRO A 27 5.08 12.58 7.32
CA PRO A 27 5.36 14.01 7.34
C PRO A 27 4.34 14.83 6.55
N TYR A 28 4.10 16.05 6.99
CA TYR A 28 3.24 16.99 6.26
C TYR A 28 3.73 17.25 4.84
N SER A 29 5.04 17.16 4.62
CA SER A 29 5.65 17.35 3.30
C SER A 29 5.25 16.29 2.27
N LYS A 30 4.64 15.21 2.70
CA LYS A 30 4.23 14.09 1.83
C LYS A 30 2.74 14.13 1.47
N VAL A 31 2.03 15.15 1.89
CA VAL A 31 0.59 15.28 1.62
C VAL A 31 0.28 16.60 0.89
N ASP A 32 -0.86 16.61 0.20
CA ASP A 32 -1.35 17.78 -0.52
C ASP A 32 -2.87 17.93 -0.25
N PRO A 33 -3.33 19.07 0.26
CA PRO A 33 -2.58 20.30 0.60
C PRO A 33 -1.65 20.12 1.80
N GLN A 34 -0.50 20.78 1.77
CA GLN A 34 0.47 20.66 2.84
C GLN A 34 0.10 21.56 4.02
N PRO A 35 -0.08 21.02 5.23
CA PRO A 35 -0.28 21.84 6.42
C PRO A 35 0.95 22.70 6.74
N GLY A 36 0.73 23.88 7.28
CA GLY A 36 1.81 24.78 7.65
C GLY A 36 1.35 25.83 8.64
N ALA A 37 2.26 26.72 9.03
CA ALA A 37 1.97 27.77 9.99
C ALA A 37 0.87 28.73 9.49
N ALA A 38 0.83 28.97 8.18
CA ALA A 38 -0.17 29.86 7.57
C ALA A 38 -1.55 29.20 7.41
N ASP A 39 -1.60 27.87 7.41
CA ASP A 39 -2.83 27.11 7.24
C ASP A 39 -2.72 25.78 8.00
N PRO A 40 -2.86 25.83 9.32
CA PRO A 40 -2.68 24.65 10.16
C PRO A 40 -3.85 23.68 10.08
N ILE A 41 -3.64 22.48 10.59
CA ILE A 41 -4.68 21.45 10.66
C ILE A 41 -5.75 21.88 11.68
N ALA A 42 -7.00 21.93 11.23
CA ALA A 42 -8.15 22.16 12.10
C ALA A 42 -8.63 20.85 12.73
N ARG A 43 -8.64 19.77 11.95
CA ARG A 43 -9.02 18.45 12.44
C ARG A 43 -8.47 17.35 11.56
N VAL A 44 -8.33 16.16 12.13
CA VAL A 44 -7.93 14.94 11.43
C VAL A 44 -8.75 13.77 11.98
N PHE A 45 -9.16 12.86 11.12
CA PHE A 45 -10.00 11.73 11.53
C PHE A 45 -9.83 10.55 10.59
N VAL A 46 -10.04 9.35 11.13
CA VAL A 46 -10.10 8.13 10.33
C VAL A 46 -11.34 8.18 9.43
N ASP A 47 -11.17 7.94 8.16
CA ASP A 47 -12.24 8.09 7.18
C ASP A 47 -13.03 6.78 7.03
N LYS A 48 -14.26 6.81 7.54
CA LYS A 48 -15.16 5.64 7.49
C LYS A 48 -15.66 5.35 6.07
N GLU A 49 -15.73 6.35 5.22
CA GLU A 49 -16.10 6.17 3.81
C GLU A 49 -15.07 5.34 3.05
N LEU A 50 -13.82 5.35 3.53
CA LEU A 50 -12.74 4.51 3.01
C LEU A 50 -12.62 3.19 3.77
N GLY A 51 -13.63 2.81 4.57
CA GLY A 51 -13.60 1.57 5.35
C GLY A 51 -12.50 1.54 6.42
N ASP A 52 -12.17 2.71 6.99
CA ASP A 52 -11.07 2.91 7.93
C ASP A 52 -9.68 2.62 7.35
N GLU A 53 -9.55 2.54 6.03
CA GLU A 53 -8.28 2.28 5.35
C GLU A 53 -7.55 3.56 4.92
N GLY A 54 -8.03 4.71 5.39
CA GLY A 54 -7.43 6.00 5.15
C GLY A 54 -7.85 7.01 6.21
N PHE A 55 -7.27 8.20 6.16
CA PHE A 55 -7.67 9.30 7.02
C PHE A 55 -7.80 10.59 6.23
N THR A 56 -8.62 11.50 6.74
CA THR A 56 -8.85 12.81 6.15
C THR A 56 -8.45 13.89 7.16
N TYR A 57 -7.80 14.93 6.67
CA TYR A 57 -7.48 16.11 7.46
C TYR A 57 -8.07 17.34 6.81
N VAL A 58 -8.47 18.29 7.63
CA VAL A 58 -9.06 19.56 7.20
C VAL A 58 -8.22 20.69 7.77
N LEU A 59 -7.79 21.60 6.91
CA LEU A 59 -7.04 22.79 7.30
C LEU A 59 -7.99 23.88 7.74
N GLU A 60 -7.48 24.88 8.46
CA GLU A 60 -8.31 26.00 8.92
C GLU A 60 -8.92 26.80 7.78
N SER A 61 -8.29 26.81 6.61
CA SER A 61 -8.85 27.44 5.40
C SER A 61 -10.07 26.71 4.82
N GLY A 62 -10.35 25.50 5.29
CA GLY A 62 -11.37 24.63 4.73
C GLY A 62 -10.87 23.66 3.66
N LYS A 63 -9.62 23.78 3.22
CA LYS A 63 -9.02 22.81 2.33
C LYS A 63 -8.88 21.48 3.06
N GLU A 64 -9.09 20.39 2.33
CA GLU A 64 -8.97 19.06 2.92
C GLU A 64 -8.14 18.14 2.04
N GLY A 65 -7.58 17.11 2.64
CA GLY A 65 -6.83 16.07 1.94
C GLY A 65 -7.12 14.72 2.56
N THR A 66 -6.99 13.70 1.73
CA THR A 66 -7.20 12.31 2.13
C THR A 66 -5.93 11.52 1.88
N VAL A 67 -5.55 10.71 2.87
CA VAL A 67 -4.36 9.86 2.81
C VAL A 67 -4.81 8.42 2.96
N HIS A 68 -4.41 7.58 2.01
CA HIS A 68 -4.66 6.15 2.07
C HIS A 68 -3.61 5.46 2.94
N GLY A 69 -4.02 4.41 3.64
CA GLY A 69 -3.10 3.65 4.48
C GLY A 69 -1.88 3.12 3.75
N GLU A 70 -2.03 2.82 2.46
CA GLU A 70 -0.92 2.37 1.62
C GLU A 70 0.19 3.40 1.50
N GLN A 71 -0.15 4.70 1.44
CA GLN A 71 0.84 5.78 1.42
C GLN A 71 1.66 5.82 2.71
N VAL A 72 1.00 5.56 3.84
CA VAL A 72 1.66 5.51 5.14
C VAL A 72 2.64 4.34 5.21
N LEU A 73 2.21 3.17 4.76
CA LEU A 73 3.05 1.96 4.74
C LEU A 73 4.24 2.13 3.81
N GLU A 74 4.02 2.71 2.64
CA GLU A 74 5.08 2.95 1.66
C GLU A 74 6.13 3.90 2.21
N TYR A 75 5.71 5.02 2.80
CA TYR A 75 6.64 5.96 3.42
C TYR A 75 7.47 5.32 4.52
N ASN A 76 6.84 4.52 5.38
CA ASN A 76 7.51 3.85 6.48
C ASN A 76 8.28 2.60 6.05
N GLN A 77 8.23 2.22 4.77
CA GLN A 77 8.87 1.03 4.22
C GLN A 77 8.51 -0.23 5.01
N ASP A 78 7.22 -0.41 5.28
CA ASP A 78 6.75 -1.60 5.99
C ASP A 78 7.12 -2.87 5.21
N PRO A 79 7.85 -3.81 5.82
CA PRO A 79 8.35 -4.98 5.08
C PRO A 79 7.26 -5.86 4.48
N ARG A 80 6.11 -6.00 5.14
CA ARG A 80 5.00 -6.80 4.62
C ARG A 80 4.39 -6.15 3.39
N TYR A 81 4.17 -4.86 3.45
CA TYR A 81 3.64 -4.10 2.32
C TYR A 81 4.58 -4.18 1.12
N LEU A 82 5.87 -3.94 1.34
CA LEU A 82 6.87 -3.99 0.26
C LEU A 82 6.96 -5.39 -0.35
N ARG A 83 6.92 -6.43 0.47
CA ARG A 83 6.93 -7.82 0.01
C ARG A 83 5.72 -8.13 -0.87
N ASP A 84 4.53 -7.77 -0.42
CA ASP A 84 3.30 -8.03 -1.17
C ASP A 84 3.25 -7.23 -2.47
N ALA A 85 3.70 -5.98 -2.45
CA ALA A 85 3.80 -5.13 -3.65
C ALA A 85 4.78 -5.72 -4.66
N LEU A 86 5.93 -6.22 -4.19
CA LEU A 86 6.92 -6.87 -5.04
C LEU A 86 6.37 -8.15 -5.67
N LEU A 87 5.74 -9.00 -4.87
CA LEU A 87 5.12 -10.23 -5.37
C LEU A 87 4.05 -9.95 -6.41
N TYR A 88 3.24 -8.92 -6.21
CA TYR A 88 2.22 -8.50 -7.16
C TYR A 88 2.85 -8.08 -8.49
N LYS A 89 3.89 -7.22 -8.45
CA LYS A 89 4.62 -6.78 -9.65
C LYS A 89 5.26 -7.94 -10.39
N LEU A 90 5.91 -8.84 -9.67
CA LEU A 90 6.55 -10.02 -10.26
C LEU A 90 5.52 -10.93 -10.91
N THR A 91 4.35 -11.10 -10.30
CA THR A 91 3.27 -11.92 -10.84
C THR A 91 2.72 -11.33 -12.14
N ILE A 92 2.50 -10.01 -12.20
CA ILE A 92 2.05 -9.34 -13.41
C ILE A 92 3.08 -9.48 -14.52
N GLU A 93 4.36 -9.30 -14.22
CA GLU A 93 5.43 -9.42 -15.20
C GLU A 93 5.54 -10.85 -15.74
N ALA A 94 5.44 -11.85 -14.85
CA ALA A 94 5.44 -13.24 -15.25
C ALA A 94 4.23 -13.57 -16.14
N GLN A 95 3.05 -13.05 -15.82
CA GLN A 95 1.84 -13.24 -16.62
C GLN A 95 2.02 -12.67 -18.03
N LYS A 96 2.58 -11.47 -18.16
CA LYS A 96 2.86 -10.84 -19.46
C LYS A 96 3.81 -11.68 -20.30
N ARG A 97 4.85 -12.22 -19.69
CA ARG A 97 5.83 -13.06 -20.40
C ARG A 97 5.23 -14.38 -20.85
N VAL A 98 4.40 -15.00 -20.03
CA VAL A 98 3.68 -16.23 -20.40
C VAL A 98 2.74 -15.96 -21.58
N ASP A 99 1.98 -14.88 -21.53
CA ASP A 99 1.03 -14.51 -22.58
C ASP A 99 1.73 -14.14 -23.90
N ALA A 100 2.91 -13.56 -23.82
CA ALA A 100 3.72 -13.22 -24.99
C ALA A 100 4.55 -14.38 -25.54
N SER A 101 4.63 -15.50 -24.82
CA SER A 101 5.42 -16.66 -25.21
C SER A 101 4.79 -17.39 -26.39
N ALA A 102 5.64 -17.86 -27.32
CA ALA A 102 5.23 -18.74 -28.40
C ALA A 102 4.89 -20.16 -27.92
N LEU A 103 5.27 -20.49 -26.67
CA LEU A 103 4.99 -21.80 -26.09
C LEU A 103 3.61 -21.81 -25.46
N SER A 104 2.92 -22.95 -25.53
CA SER A 104 1.68 -23.14 -24.76
C SER A 104 1.98 -23.15 -23.27
N LYS A 105 0.96 -22.84 -22.46
CA LYS A 105 1.10 -22.92 -20.99
C LYS A 105 1.50 -24.32 -20.56
N ARG A 106 0.96 -25.34 -21.21
CA ARG A 106 1.31 -26.74 -20.95
C ARG A 106 2.78 -27.02 -21.19
N GLU A 107 3.35 -26.49 -22.29
CA GLU A 107 4.75 -26.64 -22.63
C GLU A 107 5.66 -25.92 -21.63
N ILE A 108 5.26 -24.73 -21.17
CA ILE A 108 6.00 -23.98 -20.16
C ILE A 108 6.03 -24.76 -18.84
N ILE A 109 4.89 -25.32 -18.42
CA ILE A 109 4.81 -26.14 -17.22
C ILE A 109 5.76 -27.32 -17.30
N ARG A 110 5.79 -28.01 -18.45
CA ARG A 110 6.68 -29.13 -18.68
C ARG A 110 8.15 -28.73 -18.58
N ARG A 111 8.55 -27.63 -19.22
CA ARG A 111 9.94 -27.15 -19.20
C ARG A 111 10.40 -26.69 -17.83
N LEU A 112 9.51 -26.12 -17.04
CA LEU A 112 9.82 -25.70 -15.68
C LEU A 112 9.80 -26.87 -14.68
N ARG A 113 9.41 -28.07 -15.12
CA ARG A 113 9.30 -29.25 -14.26
C ARG A 113 8.42 -29.00 -13.04
N THR A 114 7.32 -28.30 -13.26
CA THR A 114 6.36 -27.97 -12.21
C THR A 114 5.01 -28.60 -12.52
N SER A 115 4.08 -28.58 -11.55
CA SER A 115 2.71 -29.00 -11.79
C SER A 115 1.87 -27.83 -12.34
N ALA A 116 0.77 -28.16 -13.02
CA ALA A 116 -0.17 -27.14 -13.47
C ALA A 116 -0.71 -26.31 -12.30
N THR A 117 -1.02 -26.96 -11.17
CA THR A 117 -1.50 -26.28 -9.96
C THR A 117 -0.50 -25.26 -9.45
N GLN A 118 0.77 -25.64 -9.34
CA GLN A 118 1.83 -24.72 -8.89
C GLN A 118 2.05 -23.59 -9.86
N PHE A 119 1.99 -23.86 -11.17
CA PHE A 119 2.16 -22.83 -12.20
C PHE A 119 1.07 -21.77 -12.10
N TYR A 120 -0.20 -22.17 -12.06
CA TYR A 120 -1.30 -21.22 -11.94
C TYR A 120 -1.30 -20.49 -10.60
N ARG A 121 -0.84 -21.13 -9.54
CA ARG A 121 -0.67 -20.49 -8.24
C ARG A 121 0.38 -19.38 -8.27
N LEU A 122 1.48 -19.56 -9.01
CA LEU A 122 2.50 -18.52 -9.18
C LEU A 122 1.95 -17.30 -9.91
N LEU A 123 1.03 -17.49 -10.86
CA LEU A 123 0.42 -16.41 -11.63
C LEU A 123 -0.78 -15.77 -10.93
N ASP A 124 -1.20 -16.27 -9.78
CA ASP A 124 -2.29 -15.70 -9.02
C ASP A 124 -1.84 -14.42 -8.33
N GLN A 125 -2.37 -13.29 -8.80
CA GLN A 125 -2.01 -11.96 -8.30
C GLN A 125 -2.48 -11.72 -6.87
N THR A 126 -3.44 -12.50 -6.38
CA THR A 126 -3.97 -12.36 -5.02
C THR A 126 -3.23 -13.20 -3.99
N ASN A 127 -2.35 -14.11 -4.43
CA ASN A 127 -1.64 -15.03 -3.54
C ASN A 127 -0.32 -14.43 -3.04
N SER A 128 -0.31 -13.93 -1.81
CA SER A 128 0.87 -13.36 -1.17
C SER A 128 1.78 -14.40 -0.48
N ARG A 129 1.42 -15.68 -0.53
CA ARG A 129 2.20 -16.77 0.11
C ARG A 129 3.27 -17.37 -0.77
N LYS A 130 3.34 -16.97 -2.04
CA LYS A 130 4.36 -17.49 -2.94
C LYS A 130 5.76 -16.97 -2.53
N SER A 131 6.78 -17.76 -2.84
CA SER A 131 8.17 -17.40 -2.57
C SER A 131 8.67 -16.35 -3.54
N VAL A 132 9.56 -15.46 -3.05
CA VAL A 132 10.26 -14.46 -3.86
C VAL A 132 11.54 -15.06 -4.47
N ASP A 133 12.05 -16.12 -3.89
CA ASP A 133 13.30 -16.80 -4.30
C ASP A 133 13.19 -17.50 -5.66
#